data_b4c2b6798c0628ea0bad9781df9340db
#
_entry.id   b4c2b6798c0628ea0bad9781df9340db
#
_cell.length_a   1.000
_cell.length_b   1.000
_cell.length_c   1.000
_cell.angle_alpha   90.00
_cell.angle_beta   90.00
_cell.angle_gamma   90.00
#
_symmetry.space_group_name_H-M   'P 1'
#
loop_
_entity.id
_entity.type
_entity.pdbx_description
1 polymer ?
#
loop_
_entity_poly.entity_id
_entity_poly.type
_entity_poly.pdbx_seq_one_letter_code
_entity_poly.pdbx_strand_id
1 'polypeptide(L)'
;MSFQRAGRLAAMVAPIVLWMACGQVYRPVVLPCSEGGLPGCPVEAPPAPANFHAVFGIYHNVPNFPGGAMQVDVGGDSIIGETPSSDKSAPNLGDNPTHAAILPNHSQVFVASAGSLSPGGVDVVSAFTPAFQSSTATGLGVVTSIPLPTGSLPVFLNTTQTGFLYVANFGTNSVSAINTTSSAVVNTAIVGTNPVALAEIPNGLKLYVANQGSNSVSSLNTVDLSPNVVTGFTGITPVWMVARSDSQKVYVLTQGGTGQLVTIDTATDTVTSSLQVGAGANFIFYDPNLNRLYVTNPTTSTVYVFSVSGGANDTPIQIAAISFAAGSSPCPSGCLPTSVTALPDGSRFYVASYGTAASCPDPFVGATSACVIPSLAVFDANNFKLKTTLTLLTDPPFSANLNTNTYQYAVPPVAACTSAALYSPSTTRFRVFTTASPDSSRVYVSMCDAGAIAVINTSDNNANNPGAPSVADTVVTDLPAAFSAGAIQSNGEPPNQNPIFLLTGQ
;
A
#
# COMPACT_ATOMS: atom_id res chain seq x y z
N MET A 1 31.75 -65.92 -16.50
CA MET A 1 30.37 -65.41 -16.39
C MET A 1 30.15 -64.78 -15.00
N SER A 2 30.42 -63.55 -14.81
CA SER A 2 29.97 -62.76 -13.60
C SER A 2 30.67 -61.43 -13.50
N PHE A 3 30.39 -60.50 -14.42
CA PHE A 3 30.84 -59.09 -14.28
C PHE A 3 29.87 -58.03 -14.86
N GLN A 4 28.60 -58.41 -15.07
CA GLN A 4 27.62 -57.47 -15.65
C GLN A 4 26.46 -57.10 -14.74
N ARG A 5 26.48 -57.39 -13.43
CA ARG A 5 25.38 -57.03 -12.52
C ARG A 5 25.68 -55.94 -11.50
N ALA A 6 26.91 -55.46 -11.40
CA ALA A 6 27.27 -54.39 -10.43
C ALA A 6 27.13 -52.98 -10.98
N GLY A 7 26.99 -52.79 -12.30
CA GLY A 7 26.94 -51.46 -12.92
C GLY A 7 25.56 -50.80 -12.97
N ARG A 8 24.50 -51.54 -12.67
CA ARG A 8 23.11 -50.96 -12.76
C ARG A 8 22.51 -50.46 -11.44
N LEU A 9 23.12 -50.78 -10.30
CA LEU A 9 22.66 -50.24 -9.01
C LEU A 9 23.29 -48.89 -8.63
N ALA A 10 24.43 -48.54 -9.18
CA ALA A 10 25.08 -47.24 -8.89
C ALA A 10 24.44 -46.05 -9.63
N ALA A 11 23.69 -46.30 -10.72
CA ALA A 11 23.06 -45.27 -11.51
C ALA A 11 21.68 -44.84 -10.99
N MET A 12 21.06 -45.60 -10.05
CA MET A 12 19.75 -45.24 -9.47
C MET A 12 19.83 -44.55 -8.12
N VAL A 13 20.99 -44.48 -7.47
CA VAL A 13 21.14 -43.84 -6.16
C VAL A 13 21.63 -42.39 -6.28
N ALA A 14 22.27 -42.05 -7.40
CA ALA A 14 22.77 -40.69 -7.62
C ALA A 14 21.69 -39.57 -7.75
N PRO A 15 20.50 -39.81 -8.33
CA PRO A 15 19.48 -38.78 -8.40
C PRO A 15 18.70 -38.57 -7.09
N ILE A 16 18.73 -39.53 -6.14
CA ILE A 16 17.96 -39.40 -4.89
C ILE A 16 18.69 -38.60 -3.84
N VAL A 17 20.01 -38.55 -3.87
CA VAL A 17 20.81 -37.76 -2.89
C VAL A 17 20.88 -36.29 -3.26
N LEU A 18 20.63 -35.91 -4.52
CA LEU A 18 20.56 -34.49 -4.94
C LEU A 18 19.20 -33.82 -4.64
N TRP A 19 18.21 -34.59 -4.16
CA TRP A 19 16.89 -34.02 -3.81
C TRP A 19 16.68 -33.76 -2.31
N MET A 20 17.69 -34.02 -1.48
CA MET A 20 17.59 -33.82 -0.02
C MET A 20 18.47 -32.67 0.52
N ALA A 21 19.07 -31.86 -0.33
CA ALA A 21 20.01 -30.83 0.11
C ALA A 21 19.61 -29.40 -0.33
N CYS A 22 18.33 -29.05 -0.36
CA CYS A 22 17.91 -27.65 -0.38
C CYS A 22 16.48 -27.56 0.11
N GLY A 23 16.33 -27.36 1.42
CA GLY A 23 15.08 -26.98 2.07
C GLY A 23 14.76 -25.50 1.88
N GLN A 24 15.15 -24.88 0.77
CA GLN A 24 14.59 -23.62 0.32
C GLN A 24 13.69 -23.95 -0.85
N VAL A 25 12.40 -23.74 -0.64
CA VAL A 25 11.47 -23.64 -1.77
C VAL A 25 11.83 -22.33 -2.49
N TYR A 26 12.87 -22.38 -3.29
CA TYR A 26 13.05 -21.40 -4.34
C TYR A 26 11.87 -21.63 -5.28
N ARG A 27 10.79 -20.87 -5.12
CA ARG A 27 9.83 -20.76 -6.21
C ARG A 27 10.62 -20.09 -7.33
N PRO A 28 10.80 -20.73 -8.49
CA PRO A 28 11.46 -20.07 -9.59
C PRO A 28 10.67 -18.79 -9.86
N VAL A 29 11.36 -17.65 -9.91
CA VAL A 29 10.83 -16.49 -10.58
C VAL A 29 10.47 -17.00 -11.97
N VAL A 30 9.21 -17.18 -12.25
CA VAL A 30 8.75 -17.48 -13.59
C VAL A 30 8.97 -16.18 -14.33
N LEU A 31 10.15 -16.05 -14.93
CA LEU A 31 10.38 -14.97 -15.89
C LEU A 31 9.25 -15.10 -16.90
N PRO A 32 8.50 -14.03 -17.16
CA PRO A 32 7.48 -14.07 -18.17
C PRO A 32 8.13 -14.59 -19.46
N CYS A 33 7.47 -15.48 -20.17
CA CYS A 33 7.94 -16.04 -21.43
C CYS A 33 7.96 -14.93 -22.51
N SER A 34 8.81 -13.92 -22.34
CA SER A 34 8.89 -12.75 -23.21
C SER A 34 9.79 -12.94 -24.43
N GLU A 35 10.50 -14.07 -24.50
CA GLU A 35 11.34 -14.34 -25.66
C GLU A 35 10.97 -15.69 -26.28
N GLY A 36 10.42 -15.66 -27.48
CA GLY A 36 10.12 -16.82 -28.29
C GLY A 36 11.37 -17.63 -28.55
N GLY A 37 11.50 -18.78 -27.92
CA GLY A 37 12.61 -19.70 -28.18
C GLY A 37 12.90 -20.73 -27.10
N LEU A 38 12.32 -20.64 -25.91
CA LEU A 38 12.51 -21.67 -24.89
C LEU A 38 11.43 -22.77 -25.02
N PRO A 39 11.82 -24.05 -25.09
CA PRO A 39 10.86 -25.15 -25.16
C PRO A 39 10.01 -25.18 -23.88
N GLY A 40 8.71 -24.99 -24.02
CA GLY A 40 7.76 -25.07 -22.93
C GLY A 40 7.04 -23.78 -22.59
N CYS A 41 7.40 -22.66 -23.19
CA CYS A 41 6.62 -21.42 -23.08
C CYS A 41 5.54 -21.42 -24.16
N PRO A 42 4.24 -21.34 -23.80
CA PRO A 42 3.22 -21.05 -24.80
C PRO A 42 3.49 -19.67 -25.40
N VAL A 43 3.42 -19.57 -26.71
CA VAL A 43 3.45 -18.27 -27.42
C VAL A 43 2.06 -17.66 -27.23
N GLU A 44 1.77 -17.20 -26.04
CA GLU A 44 0.56 -16.46 -25.78
C GLU A 44 0.90 -14.97 -25.86
N ALA A 45 0.19 -14.25 -26.71
CA ALA A 45 0.30 -12.80 -26.74
C ALA A 45 0.01 -12.26 -25.33
N PRO A 46 0.74 -11.25 -24.85
CA PRO A 46 0.45 -10.65 -23.56
C PRO A 46 -1.03 -10.29 -23.50
N PRO A 47 -1.72 -10.55 -22.38
CA PRO A 47 -3.13 -10.22 -22.24
C PRO A 47 -3.34 -8.74 -22.55
N ALA A 48 -4.46 -8.43 -23.16
CA ALA A 48 -4.81 -7.04 -23.48
C ALA A 48 -4.73 -6.19 -22.20
N PRO A 49 -4.23 -4.93 -22.29
CA PRO A 49 -4.04 -4.06 -21.13
C PRO A 49 -5.25 -3.90 -20.21
N ALA A 50 -6.46 -4.10 -20.74
CA ALA A 50 -7.71 -4.03 -20.00
C ALA A 50 -7.89 -5.13 -18.91
N ASN A 51 -7.11 -6.19 -18.94
CA ASN A 51 -7.18 -7.32 -18.00
C ASN A 51 -5.96 -7.39 -17.07
N PHE A 52 -5.14 -6.36 -17.07
CA PHE A 52 -3.91 -6.35 -16.29
C PHE A 52 -4.18 -5.89 -14.86
N HIS A 53 -4.11 -6.81 -13.93
CA HIS A 53 -4.19 -6.55 -12.50
C HIS A 53 -2.80 -6.57 -11.90
N ALA A 54 -2.26 -5.41 -11.60
CA ALA A 54 -0.98 -5.29 -10.93
C ALA A 54 -1.14 -4.72 -9.53
N VAL A 55 -0.35 -5.23 -8.61
CA VAL A 55 -0.17 -4.66 -7.28
C VAL A 55 1.25 -4.15 -7.16
N PHE A 56 1.42 -2.95 -6.64
CA PHE A 56 2.71 -2.34 -6.42
C PHE A 56 2.93 -2.08 -4.94
N GLY A 57 4.01 -2.61 -4.40
CA GLY A 57 4.51 -2.29 -3.09
C GLY A 57 5.56 -1.19 -3.17
N ILE A 58 5.38 -0.12 -2.40
CA ILE A 58 6.35 0.98 -2.29
C ILE A 58 7.03 0.87 -0.95
N TYR A 59 8.36 0.91 -0.93
CA TYR A 59 9.10 0.78 0.32
C TYR A 59 10.10 1.89 0.54
N HIS A 60 10.23 2.17 1.82
CA HIS A 60 11.28 3.00 2.38
C HIS A 60 12.55 2.16 2.54
N ASN A 61 13.69 2.73 2.22
CA ASN A 61 14.97 2.09 2.46
C ASN A 61 15.66 2.69 3.70
N VAL A 62 16.78 2.10 4.08
CA VAL A 62 17.64 2.68 5.13
C VAL A 62 18.09 4.09 4.76
N PRO A 63 18.40 4.96 5.75
CA PRO A 63 18.87 6.31 5.49
C PRO A 63 20.00 6.34 4.45
N ASN A 64 19.93 7.28 3.51
CA ASN A 64 20.86 7.49 2.40
C ASN A 64 20.78 6.50 1.23
N PHE A 65 19.76 5.64 1.19
CA PHE A 65 19.45 4.83 0.01
C PHE A 65 18.10 5.23 -0.57
N PRO A 66 17.96 5.24 -1.91
CA PRO A 66 16.67 5.48 -2.54
C PRO A 66 15.65 4.45 -2.10
N GLY A 67 14.39 4.86 -2.01
CA GLY A 67 13.27 3.93 -1.90
C GLY A 67 13.11 3.06 -3.13
N GLY A 68 12.27 2.04 -3.05
CA GLY A 68 11.99 1.11 -4.12
C GLY A 68 10.51 0.87 -4.33
N ALA A 69 10.20 0.25 -5.46
CA ALA A 69 8.89 -0.31 -5.76
C ALA A 69 9.04 -1.72 -6.27
N MET A 70 8.12 -2.60 -5.90
CA MET A 70 7.97 -3.93 -6.48
C MET A 70 6.59 -4.08 -7.11
N GLN A 71 6.53 -4.83 -8.18
CA GLN A 71 5.30 -5.26 -8.81
C GLN A 71 5.05 -6.74 -8.48
N VAL A 72 3.82 -7.02 -8.03
CA VAL A 72 3.36 -8.37 -7.70
C VAL A 72 2.40 -8.83 -8.79
N ASP A 73 2.58 -10.07 -9.23
CA ASP A 73 1.64 -10.75 -10.11
C ASP A 73 0.47 -11.31 -9.31
N VAL A 74 -0.73 -10.82 -9.59
CA VAL A 74 -1.97 -11.30 -8.95
C VAL A 74 -2.29 -12.75 -9.31
N GLY A 75 -1.90 -13.19 -10.51
CA GLY A 75 -2.13 -14.58 -10.96
C GLY A 75 -1.15 -15.60 -10.39
N GLY A 76 0.07 -15.18 -10.08
CA GLY A 76 1.16 -16.06 -9.62
C GLY A 76 1.60 -15.86 -8.18
N ASP A 77 1.05 -14.87 -7.48
CA ASP A 77 1.43 -14.53 -6.10
C ASP A 77 2.96 -14.38 -5.92
N SER A 78 3.64 -13.79 -6.92
CA SER A 78 5.08 -13.66 -7.00
C SER A 78 5.51 -12.25 -7.41
N ILE A 79 6.74 -11.88 -7.09
CA ILE A 79 7.33 -10.61 -7.53
C ILE A 79 7.76 -10.77 -8.99
N ILE A 80 7.27 -9.90 -9.87
CA ILE A 80 7.59 -9.89 -11.30
C ILE A 80 8.51 -8.77 -11.75
N GLY A 81 8.74 -7.79 -10.91
CA GLY A 81 9.66 -6.71 -11.19
C GLY A 81 9.91 -5.82 -10.01
N GLU A 82 11.10 -5.21 -9.98
CA GLU A 82 11.54 -4.30 -8.94
C GLU A 82 12.27 -3.11 -9.56
N THR A 83 12.13 -1.93 -8.94
CA THR A 83 12.94 -0.77 -9.32
C THR A 83 14.34 -0.90 -8.73
N PRO A 84 15.38 -0.41 -9.42
CA PRO A 84 16.71 -0.33 -8.84
C PRO A 84 16.71 0.56 -7.59
N SER A 85 17.09 0.02 -6.46
CA SER A 85 17.15 0.74 -5.17
C SER A 85 18.57 0.99 -4.68
N SER A 86 19.57 0.37 -5.31
CA SER A 86 20.96 0.37 -4.84
C SER A 86 21.88 1.35 -5.57
N ASP A 87 21.50 1.82 -6.74
CA ASP A 87 22.35 2.67 -7.58
C ASP A 87 21.84 4.12 -7.59
N LYS A 88 22.55 4.99 -6.87
CA LYS A 88 22.25 6.43 -6.87
C LYS A 88 22.59 7.12 -8.21
N SER A 89 23.34 6.47 -9.08
CA SER A 89 23.71 7.00 -10.40
C SER A 89 22.67 6.69 -11.47
N ALA A 90 21.87 5.64 -11.28
CA ALA A 90 20.75 5.30 -12.16
C ALA A 90 19.49 6.10 -11.79
N PRO A 91 18.55 6.33 -12.71
CA PRO A 91 17.24 6.84 -12.35
C PRO A 91 16.60 5.93 -11.28
N ASN A 92 16.25 6.50 -10.13
CA ASN A 92 15.68 5.79 -8.99
C ASN A 92 14.46 6.55 -8.44
N LEU A 93 13.76 5.98 -7.46
CA LEU A 93 12.55 6.60 -6.90
C LEU A 93 12.82 7.82 -6.02
N GLY A 94 14.06 8.11 -5.69
CA GLY A 94 14.44 9.14 -4.71
C GLY A 94 14.40 8.63 -3.27
N ASP A 95 14.95 9.44 -2.36
CA ASP A 95 14.99 9.14 -0.93
C ASP A 95 13.64 9.47 -0.27
N ASN A 96 13.28 8.73 0.78
CA ASN A 96 12.08 8.94 1.56
C ASN A 96 10.80 8.96 0.72
N PRO A 97 10.42 7.89 0.04
CA PRO A 97 9.12 7.80 -0.62
C PRO A 97 7.98 7.96 0.40
N THR A 98 6.94 8.66 0.01
CA THR A 98 5.84 9.06 0.90
C THR A 98 4.48 8.56 0.43
N HIS A 99 4.25 8.55 -0.87
CA HIS A 99 2.99 8.16 -1.48
C HIS A 99 3.20 7.75 -2.94
N ALA A 100 2.26 6.99 -3.47
CA ALA A 100 2.28 6.62 -4.86
C ALA A 100 0.87 6.68 -5.48
N ALA A 101 0.83 6.77 -6.81
CA ALA A 101 -0.41 6.74 -7.57
C ALA A 101 -0.17 6.07 -8.93
N ILE A 102 -1.19 5.42 -9.47
CA ILE A 102 -1.18 4.81 -10.81
C ILE A 102 -2.11 5.57 -11.74
N LEU A 103 -1.74 5.71 -13.01
CA LEU A 103 -2.65 6.27 -14.00
C LEU A 103 -3.87 5.35 -14.20
N PRO A 104 -5.04 5.92 -14.49
CA PRO A 104 -6.25 5.12 -14.75
C PRO A 104 -6.13 4.13 -15.90
N ASN A 105 -5.25 4.37 -16.85
CA ASN A 105 -4.93 3.46 -17.97
C ASN A 105 -3.80 2.47 -17.63
N HIS A 106 -3.32 2.47 -16.41
CA HIS A 106 -2.24 1.61 -15.87
C HIS A 106 -0.90 1.73 -16.61
N SER A 107 -0.69 2.75 -17.44
CA SER A 107 0.54 2.88 -18.24
C SER A 107 1.75 3.32 -17.42
N GLN A 108 1.54 4.02 -16.30
CA GLN A 108 2.62 4.51 -15.43
C GLN A 108 2.20 4.53 -13.98
N VAL A 109 3.17 4.29 -13.11
CA VAL A 109 3.09 4.46 -11.66
C VAL A 109 4.00 5.62 -11.26
N PHE A 110 3.51 6.47 -10.39
CA PHE A 110 4.24 7.62 -9.86
C PHE A 110 4.48 7.47 -8.38
N VAL A 111 5.67 7.85 -7.93
CA VAL A 111 6.06 7.84 -6.51
C VAL A 111 6.57 9.21 -6.12
N ALA A 112 6.00 9.79 -5.09
CA ALA A 112 6.50 11.00 -4.46
C ALA A 112 7.56 10.65 -3.44
N SER A 113 8.69 11.36 -3.45
CA SER A 113 9.79 11.18 -2.53
C SER A 113 10.25 12.51 -1.94
N ALA A 114 10.20 12.61 -0.61
CA ALA A 114 10.63 13.79 0.14
C ALA A 114 12.14 13.73 0.39
N GLY A 115 12.92 13.76 -0.69
CA GLY A 115 14.35 13.54 -0.67
C GLY A 115 15.12 14.61 0.09
N SER A 116 14.62 15.85 0.16
CA SER A 116 15.25 16.93 0.92
C SER A 116 15.34 16.69 2.43
N LEU A 117 14.67 15.67 2.96
CA LEU A 117 14.87 15.18 4.34
C LEU A 117 16.17 14.41 4.53
N SER A 118 16.79 13.93 3.45
CA SER A 118 18.08 13.26 3.46
C SER A 118 19.19 14.25 3.09
N PRO A 119 20.42 14.13 3.64
CA PRO A 119 21.55 14.99 3.27
C PRO A 119 21.87 14.88 1.77
N GLY A 120 21.71 16.00 1.05
CA GLY A 120 21.97 16.08 -0.38
C GLY A 120 20.88 15.46 -1.28
N GLY A 121 19.76 15.02 -0.69
CA GLY A 121 18.63 14.51 -1.43
C GLY A 121 17.76 15.61 -2.06
N VAL A 122 16.95 15.24 -3.03
CA VAL A 122 16.09 16.14 -3.79
C VAL A 122 14.66 15.66 -3.72
N ASP A 123 13.71 16.58 -3.56
CA ASP A 123 12.29 16.29 -3.64
C ASP A 123 11.91 15.98 -5.09
N VAL A 124 11.36 14.81 -5.34
CA VAL A 124 11.06 14.34 -6.70
C VAL A 124 9.72 13.60 -6.76
N VAL A 125 9.16 13.58 -7.97
CA VAL A 125 8.16 12.59 -8.38
C VAL A 125 8.80 11.71 -9.44
N SER A 126 8.93 10.43 -9.17
CA SER A 126 9.51 9.46 -10.10
C SER A 126 8.41 8.65 -10.77
N ALA A 127 8.53 8.43 -12.08
CA ALA A 127 7.61 7.62 -12.86
C ALA A 127 8.31 6.34 -13.34
N PHE A 128 7.62 5.22 -13.25
CA PHE A 128 8.05 3.96 -13.83
C PHE A 128 6.91 3.27 -14.60
N THR A 129 7.29 2.40 -15.54
CA THR A 129 6.33 1.62 -16.33
C THR A 129 6.17 0.23 -15.73
N PRO A 130 4.95 -0.28 -15.58
CA PRO A 130 4.71 -1.67 -15.19
C PRO A 130 5.41 -2.67 -16.12
N ALA A 131 5.89 -3.79 -15.59
CA ALA A 131 6.71 -4.77 -16.31
C ALA A 131 6.05 -5.32 -17.59
N PHE A 132 4.73 -5.45 -17.62
CA PHE A 132 3.99 -5.96 -18.79
C PHE A 132 3.76 -4.92 -19.89
N GLN A 133 4.09 -3.67 -19.68
CA GLN A 133 3.98 -2.60 -20.67
C GLN A 133 5.25 -2.42 -21.51
N SER A 134 6.34 -3.07 -21.09
CA SER A 134 7.63 -2.99 -21.78
C SER A 134 8.05 -4.35 -22.30
N SER A 135 8.09 -4.52 -23.62
CA SER A 135 8.54 -5.75 -24.27
C SER A 135 10.05 -6.04 -24.11
N THR A 136 10.80 -5.18 -23.42
CA THR A 136 12.27 -5.25 -23.33
C THR A 136 12.82 -5.12 -21.92
N ALA A 137 12.01 -4.93 -20.89
CA ALA A 137 12.50 -4.65 -19.54
C ALA A 137 12.52 -5.90 -18.66
N THR A 138 13.69 -6.23 -18.15
CA THR A 138 13.93 -7.23 -17.11
C THR A 138 13.71 -6.68 -15.69
N GLY A 139 13.00 -5.55 -15.55
CA GLY A 139 12.72 -4.90 -14.27
C GLY A 139 11.82 -3.68 -14.42
N LEU A 140 11.38 -3.10 -13.31
CA LEU A 140 10.65 -1.83 -13.30
C LEU A 140 11.65 -0.68 -13.52
N GLY A 141 11.86 -0.28 -14.75
CA GLY A 141 12.73 0.85 -15.07
C GLY A 141 12.12 2.18 -14.64
N VAL A 142 12.83 2.99 -13.87
CA VAL A 142 12.42 4.39 -13.69
C VAL A 142 12.60 5.12 -15.02
N VAL A 143 11.48 5.53 -15.59
CA VAL A 143 11.45 6.19 -16.91
C VAL A 143 11.87 7.65 -16.79
N THR A 144 11.42 8.31 -15.71
CA THR A 144 11.63 9.75 -15.52
C THR A 144 11.61 10.09 -14.03
N SER A 145 12.50 11.02 -13.66
CA SER A 145 12.47 11.68 -12.37
C SER A 145 12.15 13.16 -12.58
N ILE A 146 11.07 13.63 -11.98
CA ILE A 146 10.56 14.99 -12.09
C ILE A 146 10.93 15.75 -10.84
N PRO A 147 11.94 16.63 -10.88
CA PRO A 147 12.36 17.37 -9.70
C PRO A 147 11.28 18.38 -9.30
N LEU A 148 11.08 18.51 -7.99
CA LEU A 148 10.27 19.53 -7.37
C LEU A 148 11.16 20.61 -6.73
N PRO A 149 10.64 21.81 -6.45
CA PRO A 149 11.42 22.81 -5.70
C PRO A 149 11.93 22.27 -4.39
N THR A 150 13.16 22.61 -4.01
CA THR A 150 13.77 22.17 -2.76
C THR A 150 12.89 22.55 -1.55
N GLY A 151 12.65 21.60 -0.66
CA GLY A 151 11.79 21.81 0.51
C GLY A 151 10.28 21.67 0.21
N SER A 152 9.91 21.19 -0.98
CA SER A 152 8.52 20.88 -1.32
C SER A 152 7.94 19.83 -0.38
N LEU A 153 8.75 18.82 0.02
CA LEU A 153 8.32 17.70 0.85
C LEU A 153 7.01 17.10 0.32
N PRO A 154 7.01 16.47 -0.86
CA PRO A 154 5.80 15.92 -1.45
C PRO A 154 5.31 14.74 -0.62
N VAL A 155 4.00 14.71 -0.30
CA VAL A 155 3.43 13.77 0.66
C VAL A 155 2.21 13.02 0.15
N PHE A 156 1.62 13.45 -0.94
CA PHE A 156 0.44 12.82 -1.51
C PHE A 156 0.37 13.06 -3.02
N LEU A 157 -0.06 12.04 -3.74
CA LEU A 157 -0.30 12.07 -5.18
C LEU A 157 -1.75 11.73 -5.49
N ASN A 158 -2.32 12.40 -6.49
CA ASN A 158 -3.61 12.07 -7.06
C ASN A 158 -3.50 12.07 -8.59
N THR A 159 -3.78 10.95 -9.23
CA THR A 159 -3.86 10.83 -10.69
C THR A 159 -5.25 11.15 -11.18
N THR A 160 -5.35 11.70 -12.39
CA THR A 160 -6.61 12.12 -12.99
C THR A 160 -6.90 11.37 -14.29
N GLN A 161 -8.16 11.39 -14.71
CA GLN A 161 -8.57 10.90 -16.02
C GLN A 161 -8.08 11.82 -17.17
N THR A 162 -7.64 13.03 -16.84
CA THR A 162 -7.30 14.08 -17.83
C THR A 162 -5.81 14.13 -18.18
N GLY A 163 -4.99 13.20 -17.68
CA GLY A 163 -3.56 13.14 -17.96
C GLY A 163 -2.70 14.06 -17.09
N PHE A 164 -3.24 14.50 -15.95
CA PHE A 164 -2.49 15.22 -14.94
C PHE A 164 -2.25 14.36 -13.69
N LEU A 165 -1.18 14.69 -13.00
CA LEU A 165 -0.87 14.20 -11.66
C LEU A 165 -0.77 15.41 -10.73
N TYR A 166 -1.52 15.41 -9.66
CA TYR A 166 -1.43 16.44 -8.62
C TYR A 166 -0.59 15.98 -7.45
N VAL A 167 0.25 16.88 -6.94
CA VAL A 167 1.20 16.63 -5.86
C VAL A 167 0.94 17.59 -4.71
N ALA A 168 0.65 17.08 -3.52
CA ALA A 168 0.60 17.90 -2.31
C ALA A 168 2.02 18.13 -1.78
N ASN A 169 2.46 19.38 -1.80
CA ASN A 169 3.77 19.79 -1.33
C ASN A 169 3.63 20.35 0.10
N PHE A 170 3.86 19.48 1.08
CA PHE A 170 3.69 19.79 2.51
C PHE A 170 4.56 20.98 2.96
N GLY A 171 5.81 21.03 2.51
CA GLY A 171 6.78 22.01 2.96
C GLY A 171 6.59 23.40 2.34
N THR A 172 6.07 23.50 1.13
CA THR A 172 5.87 24.77 0.41
C THR A 172 4.43 25.25 0.40
N ASN A 173 3.51 24.56 1.09
CA ASN A 173 2.09 24.94 1.17
C ASN A 173 1.45 25.08 -0.22
N SER A 174 1.73 24.15 -1.10
CA SER A 174 1.32 24.24 -2.50
C SER A 174 0.86 22.90 -3.06
N VAL A 175 0.18 22.95 -4.20
CA VAL A 175 -0.14 21.80 -5.04
C VAL A 175 0.47 22.04 -6.40
N SER A 176 1.29 21.10 -6.86
CA SER A 176 1.84 21.10 -8.22
C SER A 176 1.02 20.20 -9.13
N ALA A 177 0.75 20.65 -10.35
CA ALA A 177 0.22 19.85 -11.44
C ALA A 177 1.36 19.43 -12.38
N ILE A 178 1.48 18.14 -12.61
CA ILE A 178 2.43 17.52 -13.52
C ILE A 178 1.64 17.00 -14.72
N ASN A 179 2.04 17.38 -15.92
CA ASN A 179 1.53 16.74 -17.13
C ASN A 179 2.24 15.40 -17.31
N THR A 180 1.48 14.30 -17.31
CA THR A 180 2.04 12.93 -17.31
C THR A 180 2.66 12.54 -18.66
N THR A 181 2.26 13.20 -19.75
CA THR A 181 2.83 12.96 -21.09
C THR A 181 4.19 13.65 -21.25
N SER A 182 4.30 14.91 -20.81
CA SER A 182 5.56 15.66 -20.89
C SER A 182 6.48 15.43 -19.70
N SER A 183 5.99 14.77 -18.64
CA SER A 183 6.72 14.54 -17.38
C SER A 183 7.28 15.84 -16.79
N ALA A 184 6.47 16.90 -16.79
CA ALA A 184 6.89 18.21 -16.34
C ALA A 184 5.83 18.87 -15.43
N VAL A 185 6.29 19.63 -14.44
CA VAL A 185 5.43 20.53 -13.65
C VAL A 185 4.95 21.65 -14.58
N VAL A 186 3.65 21.77 -14.75
CA VAL A 186 3.03 22.76 -15.66
C VAL A 186 2.37 23.90 -14.91
N ASN A 187 1.97 23.69 -13.66
CA ASN A 187 1.37 24.72 -12.81
C ASN A 187 1.61 24.40 -11.33
N THR A 188 1.56 25.42 -10.47
CA THR A 188 1.64 25.29 -9.01
C THR A 188 0.74 26.33 -8.37
N ALA A 189 -0.17 25.87 -7.50
CA ALA A 189 -1.07 26.72 -6.71
C ALA A 189 -0.65 26.76 -5.26
N ILE A 190 -0.70 27.93 -4.64
CA ILE A 190 -0.57 28.07 -3.19
C ILE A 190 -1.92 27.75 -2.57
N VAL A 191 -1.90 26.93 -1.52
CA VAL A 191 -3.07 26.48 -0.76
C VAL A 191 -2.92 26.82 0.74
N GLY A 192 -3.67 26.18 1.60
CA GLY A 192 -3.44 26.32 3.05
C GLY A 192 -2.15 25.67 3.52
N THR A 193 -1.83 25.84 4.79
CA THR A 193 -0.56 25.36 5.36
C THR A 193 -0.55 23.84 5.51
N ASN A 194 0.57 23.24 5.12
CA ASN A 194 0.85 21.80 5.20
C ASN A 194 -0.26 20.93 4.55
N PRO A 195 -0.43 20.97 3.23
CA PRO A 195 -1.34 20.08 2.52
C PRO A 195 -0.87 18.63 2.66
N VAL A 196 -1.80 17.70 2.99
CA VAL A 196 -1.48 16.29 3.31
C VAL A 196 -2.31 15.26 2.56
N ALA A 197 -3.40 15.66 1.93
CA ALA A 197 -4.22 14.76 1.13
C ALA A 197 -4.94 15.53 0.03
N LEU A 198 -5.19 14.82 -1.06
CA LEU A 198 -5.83 15.32 -2.27
C LEU A 198 -6.99 14.39 -2.65
N ALA A 199 -8.08 14.96 -3.17
CA ALA A 199 -9.15 14.21 -3.80
C ALA A 199 -9.70 14.99 -5.00
N GLU A 200 -9.46 14.51 -6.20
CA GLU A 200 -10.16 15.00 -7.38
C GLU A 200 -11.55 14.37 -7.44
N ILE A 201 -12.55 15.17 -7.78
CA ILE A 201 -13.89 14.60 -8.03
C ILE A 201 -13.91 13.90 -9.40
N PRO A 202 -14.63 12.78 -9.55
CA PRO A 202 -14.57 11.94 -10.75
C PRO A 202 -14.88 12.64 -12.08
N ASN A 203 -15.65 13.74 -12.07
CA ASN A 203 -15.90 14.54 -13.29
C ASN A 203 -14.72 15.42 -13.70
N GLY A 204 -13.63 15.44 -12.92
CA GLY A 204 -12.40 16.15 -13.23
C GLY A 204 -12.45 17.68 -13.13
N LEU A 205 -13.49 18.27 -12.55
CA LEU A 205 -13.65 19.73 -12.52
C LEU A 205 -12.99 20.41 -11.31
N LYS A 206 -12.87 19.70 -10.20
CA LYS A 206 -12.30 20.23 -8.96
C LYS A 206 -11.38 19.23 -8.28
N LEU A 207 -10.33 19.76 -7.66
CA LEU A 207 -9.43 19.04 -6.77
C LEU A 207 -9.54 19.64 -5.36
N TYR A 208 -9.83 18.82 -4.38
CA TYR A 208 -9.87 19.22 -2.98
C TYR A 208 -8.54 18.90 -2.29
N VAL A 209 -8.16 19.79 -1.37
CA VAL A 209 -6.85 19.73 -0.68
C VAL A 209 -7.09 19.85 0.82
N ALA A 210 -6.67 18.86 1.58
CA ALA A 210 -6.68 18.89 3.05
C ALA A 210 -5.42 19.60 3.54
N ASN A 211 -5.58 20.78 4.16
CA ASN A 211 -4.48 21.58 4.69
C ASN A 211 -4.39 21.37 6.20
N GLN A 212 -3.50 20.46 6.62
CA GLN A 212 -3.40 20.02 8.01
C GLN A 212 -3.00 21.17 8.95
N GLY A 213 -2.00 21.95 8.55
CA GLY A 213 -1.45 23.00 9.40
C GLY A 213 -2.37 24.21 9.58
N SER A 214 -3.20 24.53 8.58
CA SER A 214 -4.16 25.65 8.66
C SER A 214 -5.58 25.22 9.08
N ASN A 215 -5.81 23.93 9.34
CA ASN A 215 -7.13 23.38 9.67
C ASN A 215 -8.20 23.79 8.64
N SER A 216 -7.89 23.69 7.37
CA SER A 216 -8.76 24.13 6.29
C SER A 216 -8.79 23.13 5.13
N VAL A 217 -9.76 23.31 4.25
CA VAL A 217 -9.83 22.60 2.96
C VAL A 217 -9.89 23.65 1.86
N SER A 218 -9.02 23.49 0.86
CA SER A 218 -9.09 24.27 -0.38
C SER A 218 -9.75 23.46 -1.47
N SER A 219 -10.50 24.11 -2.36
CA SER A 219 -10.91 23.54 -3.64
C SER A 219 -10.17 24.26 -4.77
N LEU A 220 -9.61 23.52 -5.69
CA LEU A 220 -8.89 24.05 -6.86
C LEU A 220 -9.70 23.74 -8.11
N ASN A 221 -9.84 24.70 -9.00
CA ASN A 221 -10.29 24.44 -10.35
C ASN A 221 -9.19 23.71 -11.12
N THR A 222 -9.49 22.57 -11.72
CA THR A 222 -8.48 21.73 -12.39
C THR A 222 -7.93 22.32 -13.68
N VAL A 223 -8.60 23.29 -14.29
CA VAL A 223 -8.17 23.93 -15.54
C VAL A 223 -7.01 24.90 -15.31
N ASP A 224 -7.06 25.72 -14.26
CA ASP A 224 -6.10 26.78 -14.00
C ASP A 224 -5.47 26.75 -12.60
N LEU A 225 -5.90 25.79 -11.76
CA LEU A 225 -5.54 25.63 -10.34
C LEU A 225 -5.90 26.85 -9.48
N SER A 226 -6.86 27.68 -9.90
CA SER A 226 -7.33 28.77 -9.06
C SER A 226 -7.94 28.25 -7.75
N PRO A 227 -7.42 28.69 -6.59
CA PRO A 227 -7.87 28.18 -5.31
C PRO A 227 -9.12 28.91 -4.80
N ASN A 228 -10.01 28.14 -4.19
CA ASN A 228 -11.12 28.62 -3.37
C ASN A 228 -11.04 27.97 -2.00
N VAL A 229 -11.61 28.57 -0.98
CA VAL A 229 -11.65 28.03 0.39
C VAL A 229 -13.02 27.42 0.64
N VAL A 230 -13.05 26.18 1.10
CA VAL A 230 -14.28 25.51 1.53
C VAL A 230 -14.83 26.21 2.77
N THR A 231 -16.08 26.66 2.68
CA THR A 231 -16.74 27.40 3.76
C THR A 231 -17.43 26.49 4.77
N GLY A 232 -17.46 26.90 6.02
CA GLY A 232 -18.07 26.13 7.12
C GLY A 232 -17.21 24.99 7.64
N PHE A 233 -15.97 24.85 7.16
CA PHE A 233 -15.06 23.83 7.70
C PHE A 233 -14.54 24.23 9.08
N THR A 234 -14.83 23.40 10.08
CA THR A 234 -14.42 23.60 11.48
C THR A 234 -13.57 22.43 12.00
N GLY A 235 -13.20 21.50 11.10
CA GLY A 235 -12.37 20.35 11.43
C GLY A 235 -10.95 20.75 11.83
N ILE A 236 -10.38 20.02 12.78
CA ILE A 236 -9.03 20.25 13.27
C ILE A 236 -8.14 19.12 12.77
N THR A 237 -7.01 19.48 12.17
CA THR A 237 -6.02 18.54 11.64
C THR A 237 -6.65 17.58 10.61
N PRO A 238 -7.10 18.06 9.45
CA PRO A 238 -7.54 17.17 8.36
C PRO A 238 -6.36 16.32 7.90
N VAL A 239 -6.61 15.01 7.71
CA VAL A 239 -5.54 14.02 7.44
C VAL A 239 -5.78 13.16 6.21
N TRP A 240 -7.04 12.96 5.82
CA TRP A 240 -7.38 12.14 4.68
C TRP A 240 -8.67 12.62 4.02
N MET A 241 -8.83 12.33 2.74
CA MET A 241 -10.07 12.64 2.01
C MET A 241 -10.32 11.67 0.86
N VAL A 242 -11.60 11.51 0.53
CA VAL A 242 -12.06 10.74 -0.62
C VAL A 242 -13.21 11.45 -1.30
N ALA A 243 -13.25 11.38 -2.63
CA ALA A 243 -14.37 11.89 -3.42
C ALA A 243 -15.39 10.75 -3.67
N ARG A 244 -16.67 11.08 -3.65
CA ARG A 244 -17.73 10.15 -4.01
C ARG A 244 -17.81 9.98 -5.52
N SER A 245 -18.17 8.77 -5.97
CA SER A 245 -18.18 8.38 -7.39
C SER A 245 -19.09 9.22 -8.29
N ASP A 246 -20.13 9.87 -7.73
CA ASP A 246 -21.05 10.77 -8.46
C ASP A 246 -20.56 12.24 -8.54
N SER A 247 -19.37 12.53 -8.03
CA SER A 247 -18.78 13.88 -8.00
C SER A 247 -19.53 14.92 -7.14
N GLN A 248 -20.52 14.54 -6.35
CA GLN A 248 -21.34 15.49 -5.60
C GLN A 248 -20.82 15.77 -4.20
N LYS A 249 -20.04 14.88 -3.63
CA LYS A 249 -19.52 14.98 -2.26
C LYS A 249 -18.04 14.64 -2.17
N VAL A 250 -17.38 15.32 -1.25
CA VAL A 250 -16.05 14.96 -0.75
C VAL A 250 -16.14 14.75 0.76
N TYR A 251 -15.57 13.67 1.23
CA TYR A 251 -15.50 13.34 2.64
C TYR A 251 -14.09 13.61 3.15
N VAL A 252 -13.99 14.35 4.23
CA VAL A 252 -12.70 14.73 4.85
C VAL A 252 -12.65 14.19 6.25
N LEU A 253 -11.57 13.47 6.55
CA LEU A 253 -11.31 12.97 7.89
C LEU A 253 -10.41 13.92 8.65
N THR A 254 -10.79 14.25 9.89
CA THR A 254 -9.98 15.05 10.79
C THR A 254 -9.53 14.22 11.99
N GLN A 255 -8.32 14.48 12.46
CA GLN A 255 -7.70 13.71 13.55
C GLN A 255 -7.75 14.46 14.89
N GLY A 256 -7.69 15.79 14.84
CA GLY A 256 -7.66 16.65 16.03
C GLY A 256 -9.03 16.89 16.66
N GLY A 257 -9.04 17.46 17.86
CA GLY A 257 -10.26 17.72 18.59
C GLY A 257 -11.02 16.46 18.95
N THR A 258 -12.27 16.35 18.54
CA THR A 258 -13.12 15.16 18.69
C THR A 258 -13.00 14.18 17.51
N GLY A 259 -12.19 14.49 16.50
CA GLY A 259 -12.10 13.73 15.24
C GLY A 259 -13.45 13.71 14.51
N GLN A 260 -13.47 14.13 13.27
CA GLN A 260 -14.70 14.29 12.51
C GLN A 260 -14.61 13.68 11.11
N LEU A 261 -15.70 13.11 10.65
CA LEU A 261 -15.98 12.87 9.24
C LEU A 261 -16.82 14.04 8.72
N VAL A 262 -16.19 14.91 7.93
CA VAL A 262 -16.81 16.12 7.38
C VAL A 262 -17.23 15.87 5.95
N THR A 263 -18.46 16.23 5.59
CA THR A 263 -19.01 16.12 4.24
C THR A 263 -19.05 17.50 3.58
N ILE A 264 -18.46 17.61 2.41
CA ILE A 264 -18.44 18.84 1.59
C ILE A 264 -19.30 18.64 0.36
N ASP A 265 -20.16 19.57 0.08
CA ASP A 265 -20.90 19.68 -1.18
C ASP A 265 -20.01 20.30 -2.26
N THR A 266 -19.85 19.59 -3.36
CA THR A 266 -18.91 20.02 -4.42
C THR A 266 -19.47 21.11 -5.34
N ALA A 267 -20.78 21.27 -5.39
CA ALA A 267 -21.40 22.33 -6.20
C ALA A 267 -21.22 23.70 -5.55
N THR A 268 -21.26 23.75 -4.21
CA THR A 268 -21.23 25.00 -3.44
C THR A 268 -19.92 25.24 -2.69
N ASP A 269 -19.04 24.24 -2.59
CA ASP A 269 -17.83 24.24 -1.75
C ASP A 269 -18.14 24.56 -0.26
N THR A 270 -19.24 23.98 0.25
CA THR A 270 -19.69 24.18 1.63
C THR A 270 -19.78 22.88 2.39
N VAL A 271 -19.53 22.94 3.71
CA VAL A 271 -19.78 21.78 4.60
C VAL A 271 -21.28 21.59 4.79
N THR A 272 -21.74 20.35 4.58
CA THR A 272 -23.15 19.97 4.76
C THR A 272 -23.40 19.11 5.99
N SER A 273 -22.40 18.38 6.45
CA SER A 273 -22.49 17.60 7.71
C SER A 273 -21.13 17.38 8.34
N SER A 274 -21.15 17.07 9.63
CA SER A 274 -19.95 16.71 10.39
C SER A 274 -20.34 15.69 11.46
N LEU A 275 -19.75 14.50 11.40
CA LEU A 275 -20.02 13.38 12.31
C LEU A 275 -18.77 13.08 13.13
N GLN A 276 -18.94 12.83 14.43
CA GLN A 276 -17.82 12.48 15.30
C GLN A 276 -17.37 11.04 15.07
N VAL A 277 -16.06 10.84 14.93
CA VAL A 277 -15.41 9.54 14.76
C VAL A 277 -14.30 9.31 15.80
N GLY A 278 -14.17 10.20 16.76
CA GLY A 278 -13.16 10.15 17.82
C GLY A 278 -11.80 10.73 17.38
N ALA A 279 -11.10 11.33 18.33
CA ALA A 279 -9.74 11.81 18.11
C ALA A 279 -8.82 10.68 17.67
N GLY A 280 -7.88 10.97 16.77
CA GLY A 280 -6.91 9.99 16.27
C GLY A 280 -7.37 9.16 15.08
N ALA A 281 -8.56 9.41 14.52
CA ALA A 281 -8.98 8.79 13.25
C ALA A 281 -7.96 9.11 12.14
N ASN A 282 -7.55 8.10 11.35
CA ASN A 282 -6.38 8.23 10.47
C ASN A 282 -6.63 7.91 9.00
N PHE A 283 -7.64 7.10 8.68
CA PHE A 283 -7.87 6.64 7.31
C PHE A 283 -9.36 6.52 7.02
N ILE A 284 -9.75 6.87 5.80
CA ILE A 284 -11.09 6.68 5.25
C ILE A 284 -11.00 5.97 3.90
N PHE A 285 -11.80 4.93 3.73
CA PHE A 285 -11.99 4.21 2.48
C PHE A 285 -13.44 4.37 2.02
N TYR A 286 -13.62 4.70 0.74
CA TYR A 286 -14.94 4.73 0.10
C TYR A 286 -15.09 3.50 -0.80
N ASP A 287 -16.12 2.72 -0.52
CA ASP A 287 -16.59 1.61 -1.36
C ASP A 287 -17.72 2.08 -2.25
N PRO A 288 -17.48 2.27 -3.56
CA PRO A 288 -18.51 2.73 -4.48
C PRO A 288 -19.59 1.66 -4.79
N ASN A 289 -19.26 0.36 -4.61
CA ASN A 289 -20.18 -0.73 -4.93
C ASN A 289 -21.29 -0.85 -3.89
N LEU A 290 -20.96 -0.69 -2.62
CA LEU A 290 -21.92 -0.72 -1.52
C LEU A 290 -22.34 0.67 -1.04
N ASN A 291 -21.79 1.74 -1.61
CA ASN A 291 -21.96 3.11 -1.16
C ASN A 291 -21.69 3.25 0.34
N ARG A 292 -20.49 2.89 0.75
CA ARG A 292 -20.06 2.90 2.15
C ARG A 292 -18.75 3.63 2.36
N LEU A 293 -18.64 4.23 3.53
CA LEU A 293 -17.39 4.76 4.05
C LEU A 293 -16.95 3.92 5.24
N TYR A 294 -15.68 3.57 5.27
CA TYR A 294 -15.03 2.91 6.40
C TYR A 294 -13.99 3.87 6.97
N VAL A 295 -14.05 4.12 8.26
CA VAL A 295 -13.13 5.02 8.96
C VAL A 295 -12.41 4.25 10.05
N THR A 296 -11.08 4.22 9.99
CA THR A 296 -10.26 3.63 11.06
C THR A 296 -9.88 4.68 12.08
N ASN A 297 -9.94 4.29 13.35
CA ASN A 297 -9.44 5.09 14.46
C ASN A 297 -8.58 4.23 15.38
N PRO A 298 -7.24 4.26 15.21
CA PRO A 298 -6.34 3.49 16.05
C PRO A 298 -6.34 3.94 17.52
N THR A 299 -6.59 5.22 17.81
CA THR A 299 -6.60 5.73 19.19
C THR A 299 -7.77 5.18 20.01
N THR A 300 -8.94 5.03 19.39
CA THR A 300 -10.11 4.43 20.04
C THR A 300 -10.26 2.93 19.74
N SER A 301 -9.31 2.35 18.99
CA SER A 301 -9.37 0.95 18.53
C SER A 301 -10.72 0.61 17.88
N THR A 302 -11.20 1.47 16.97
CA THR A 302 -12.53 1.33 16.37
C THR A 302 -12.49 1.52 14.87
N VAL A 303 -13.31 0.76 14.16
CA VAL A 303 -13.65 0.99 12.74
C VAL A 303 -15.11 1.39 12.67
N TYR A 304 -15.38 2.58 12.14
CA TYR A 304 -16.73 3.05 11.89
C TYR A 304 -17.13 2.76 10.44
N VAL A 305 -18.38 2.36 10.24
CA VAL A 305 -18.95 2.14 8.91
C VAL A 305 -20.15 3.06 8.74
N PHE A 306 -20.15 3.80 7.64
CA PHE A 306 -21.23 4.70 7.29
C PHE A 306 -21.86 4.28 5.96
N SER A 307 -23.17 4.38 5.85
CA SER A 307 -23.89 4.30 4.58
C SER A 307 -24.00 5.69 3.98
N VAL A 308 -23.80 5.79 2.68
CA VAL A 308 -24.02 7.00 1.87
C VAL A 308 -24.96 6.65 0.72
N SER A 309 -26.09 7.35 0.62
CA SER A 309 -27.17 6.94 -0.28
C SER A 309 -27.04 7.49 -1.70
N GLY A 310 -26.14 8.44 -1.92
CA GLY A 310 -26.02 9.17 -3.18
C GLY A 310 -26.99 10.35 -3.28
N GLY A 311 -26.59 11.36 -4.06
CA GLY A 311 -27.36 12.58 -4.27
C GLY A 311 -26.87 13.79 -3.46
N ALA A 312 -27.37 14.97 -3.80
CA ALA A 312 -26.90 16.24 -3.27
C ALA A 312 -27.20 16.45 -1.78
N ASN A 313 -28.30 15.89 -1.28
CA ASN A 313 -28.77 16.05 0.09
C ASN A 313 -28.35 14.92 1.04
N ASP A 314 -27.47 14.04 0.57
CA ASP A 314 -27.04 12.89 1.33
C ASP A 314 -26.11 13.28 2.49
N THR A 315 -26.40 12.74 3.66
CA THR A 315 -25.54 12.80 4.83
C THR A 315 -25.16 11.39 5.24
N PRO A 316 -23.87 11.09 5.50
CA PRO A 316 -23.49 9.76 5.95
C PRO A 316 -24.24 9.35 7.21
N ILE A 317 -24.71 8.11 7.25
CA ILE A 317 -25.39 7.51 8.40
C ILE A 317 -24.51 6.39 8.96
N GLN A 318 -24.10 6.51 10.21
CA GLN A 318 -23.35 5.44 10.85
C GLN A 318 -24.22 4.19 10.99
N ILE A 319 -23.79 3.08 10.39
CA ILE A 319 -24.49 1.79 10.41
C ILE A 319 -23.78 0.73 11.26
N ALA A 320 -22.46 0.91 11.53
CA ALA A 320 -21.71 0.05 12.44
C ALA A 320 -20.56 0.80 13.12
N ALA A 321 -20.16 0.30 14.28
CA ALA A 321 -18.90 0.62 14.95
C ALA A 321 -18.32 -0.70 15.47
N ILE A 322 -17.16 -1.08 14.94
CA ILE A 322 -16.52 -2.37 15.21
C ILE A 322 -15.34 -2.13 16.14
N SER A 323 -15.38 -2.73 17.32
CA SER A 323 -14.31 -2.58 18.33
C SER A 323 -13.16 -3.54 18.05
N PHE A 324 -11.95 -3.01 18.15
CA PHE A 324 -10.67 -3.71 18.15
C PHE A 324 -9.97 -3.60 19.51
N ALA A 325 -10.66 -3.08 20.52
CA ALA A 325 -10.14 -3.00 21.88
C ALA A 325 -9.90 -4.40 22.47
N ALA A 326 -9.11 -4.46 23.54
CA ALA A 326 -8.88 -5.72 24.25
C ALA A 326 -10.20 -6.36 24.69
N GLY A 327 -10.31 -7.68 24.50
CA GLY A 327 -11.53 -8.46 24.73
C GLY A 327 -12.51 -8.48 23.55
N SER A 328 -12.25 -7.76 22.44
CA SER A 328 -13.06 -7.84 21.24
C SER A 328 -12.77 -9.11 20.43
N SER A 329 -13.76 -9.58 19.66
CA SER A 329 -13.58 -10.78 18.82
C SER A 329 -12.50 -10.62 17.75
N PRO A 330 -12.36 -9.48 17.04
CA PRO A 330 -11.33 -9.34 16.02
C PRO A 330 -9.92 -9.26 16.62
N CYS A 331 -9.78 -8.82 17.86
CA CYS A 331 -8.47 -8.68 18.50
C CYS A 331 -8.56 -8.86 20.03
N PRO A 332 -8.50 -10.09 20.55
CA PRO A 332 -8.63 -10.35 21.99
C PRO A 332 -7.62 -9.61 22.88
N SER A 333 -6.42 -9.37 22.38
CA SER A 333 -5.36 -8.64 23.11
C SER A 333 -5.40 -7.12 22.90
N GLY A 334 -6.30 -6.63 22.04
CA GLY A 334 -6.36 -5.24 21.62
C GLY A 334 -5.45 -4.94 20.44
N CYS A 335 -6.00 -4.31 19.38
CA CYS A 335 -5.28 -3.88 18.19
C CYS A 335 -5.63 -2.46 17.80
N LEU A 336 -4.77 -1.89 17.00
CA LEU A 336 -4.87 -0.55 16.44
C LEU A 336 -5.20 -0.67 14.94
N PRO A 337 -6.45 -0.46 14.49
CA PRO A 337 -6.80 -0.55 13.08
C PRO A 337 -6.20 0.64 12.32
N THR A 338 -5.58 0.38 11.17
CA THR A 338 -4.84 1.40 10.40
C THR A 338 -5.41 1.65 9.02
N SER A 339 -5.92 0.64 8.35
CA SER A 339 -6.50 0.75 7.02
C SER A 339 -7.59 -0.29 6.77
N VAL A 340 -8.44 -0.01 5.80
CA VAL A 340 -9.53 -0.90 5.36
C VAL A 340 -9.51 -1.00 3.85
N THR A 341 -9.82 -2.18 3.33
CA THR A 341 -10.17 -2.39 1.93
C THR A 341 -11.42 -3.27 1.84
N ALA A 342 -12.22 -3.07 0.82
CA ALA A 342 -13.35 -3.95 0.51
C ALA A 342 -13.10 -4.68 -0.80
N LEU A 343 -13.64 -5.88 -0.94
CA LEU A 343 -13.62 -6.57 -2.22
C LEU A 343 -14.57 -5.89 -3.20
N PRO A 344 -14.15 -5.68 -4.45
CA PRO A 344 -15.02 -5.14 -5.49
C PRO A 344 -16.34 -5.91 -5.70
N ASP A 345 -16.38 -7.21 -5.37
CA ASP A 345 -17.61 -8.02 -5.43
C ASP A 345 -18.63 -7.70 -4.32
N GLY A 346 -18.27 -6.84 -3.35
CA GLY A 346 -19.12 -6.42 -2.24
C GLY A 346 -19.37 -7.50 -1.18
N SER A 347 -18.65 -8.62 -1.21
CA SER A 347 -18.87 -9.73 -0.27
C SER A 347 -18.25 -9.52 1.10
N ARG A 348 -17.06 -8.89 1.14
CA ARG A 348 -16.22 -8.77 2.34
C ARG A 348 -15.48 -7.45 2.40
N PHE A 349 -15.09 -7.07 3.60
CA PHE A 349 -14.08 -6.05 3.81
C PHE A 349 -13.04 -6.54 4.82
N TYR A 350 -11.85 -6.00 4.70
CA TYR A 350 -10.66 -6.41 5.43
C TYR A 350 -10.11 -5.21 6.19
N VAL A 351 -9.80 -5.41 7.45
CA VAL A 351 -9.23 -4.38 8.34
C VAL A 351 -7.83 -4.80 8.72
N ALA A 352 -6.85 -4.04 8.24
CA ALA A 352 -5.48 -4.19 8.68
C ALA A 352 -5.27 -3.49 10.02
N SER A 353 -4.65 -4.16 10.95
CA SER A 353 -4.40 -3.67 12.30
C SER A 353 -3.09 -4.22 12.85
N TYR A 354 -2.61 -3.65 13.94
CA TYR A 354 -1.49 -4.22 14.66
C TYR A 354 -1.73 -4.15 16.18
N GLY A 355 -1.28 -5.18 16.86
CA GLY A 355 -1.15 -5.21 18.31
C GLY A 355 0.28 -4.93 18.75
N THR A 356 0.49 -4.77 20.05
CA THR A 356 1.81 -4.65 20.63
C THR A 356 1.95 -5.66 21.78
N ALA A 357 3.12 -6.29 21.87
CA ALA A 357 3.49 -7.14 23.01
C ALA A 357 4.67 -6.52 23.77
N ALA A 358 4.72 -6.75 25.09
CA ALA A 358 5.76 -6.18 25.93
C ALA A 358 7.16 -6.76 25.66
N SER A 359 7.23 -7.95 25.08
CA SER A 359 8.48 -8.60 24.70
C SER A 359 8.31 -9.37 23.39
N CYS A 360 9.32 -9.35 22.55
CA CYS A 360 9.36 -10.19 21.37
C CYS A 360 9.57 -11.65 21.77
N PRO A 361 8.77 -12.57 21.21
CA PRO A 361 8.98 -14.00 21.41
C PRO A 361 10.26 -14.51 20.69
N ASP A 362 10.93 -13.66 19.91
CA ASP A 362 12.13 -14.01 19.18
C ASP A 362 13.36 -14.08 20.11
N PRO A 363 14.08 -15.20 20.17
CA PRO A 363 15.30 -15.35 20.96
C PRO A 363 16.46 -14.48 20.46
N PHE A 364 16.40 -13.92 19.24
CA PHE A 364 17.48 -13.12 18.63
C PHE A 364 17.40 -11.62 18.96
N VAL A 365 16.23 -11.11 19.26
CA VAL A 365 16.07 -9.72 19.68
C VAL A 365 15.97 -9.75 21.20
N GLY A 366 17.06 -9.40 21.88
CA GLY A 366 17.13 -9.43 23.34
C GLY A 366 15.84 -8.90 24.00
N ALA A 367 15.35 -9.54 25.01
CA ALA A 367 14.04 -9.52 25.65
C ALA A 367 13.48 -8.15 26.14
N THR A 368 13.95 -7.03 25.59
CA THR A 368 13.67 -5.68 26.11
C THR A 368 12.84 -4.79 25.18
N SER A 369 12.54 -5.23 23.96
CA SER A 369 11.80 -4.40 22.99
C SER A 369 10.37 -4.85 22.87
N ALA A 370 9.42 -3.91 22.93
CA ALA A 370 8.04 -4.17 22.55
C ALA A 370 7.98 -4.67 21.11
N CYS A 371 7.09 -5.63 20.83
CA CYS A 371 6.87 -6.15 19.49
C CYS A 371 5.63 -5.61 18.86
N VAL A 372 5.63 -5.57 17.54
CA VAL A 372 4.48 -5.31 16.69
C VAL A 372 3.95 -6.63 16.16
N ILE A 373 2.64 -6.82 16.25
CA ILE A 373 1.93 -8.02 15.79
C ILE A 373 0.93 -7.60 14.73
N PRO A 374 1.29 -7.68 13.43
CA PRO A 374 0.36 -7.34 12.35
C PRO A 374 -0.76 -8.40 12.26
N SER A 375 -1.96 -7.95 11.98
CA SER A 375 -3.13 -8.82 11.83
C SER A 375 -4.11 -8.26 10.80
N LEU A 376 -4.93 -9.14 10.24
CA LEU A 376 -5.98 -8.80 9.28
C LEU A 376 -7.29 -9.42 9.72
N ALA A 377 -8.26 -8.59 10.07
CA ALA A 377 -9.61 -9.07 10.40
C ALA A 377 -10.50 -9.02 9.16
N VAL A 378 -11.22 -10.11 8.91
CA VAL A 378 -12.10 -10.29 7.75
C VAL A 378 -13.55 -10.24 8.20
N PHE A 379 -14.34 -9.40 7.58
CA PHE A 379 -15.75 -9.22 7.89
C PHE A 379 -16.64 -9.48 6.69
N ASP A 380 -17.81 -10.03 6.93
CA ASP A 380 -18.91 -10.06 5.96
C ASP A 380 -19.41 -8.62 5.76
N ALA A 381 -19.46 -8.17 4.51
CA ALA A 381 -19.84 -6.80 4.22
C ALA A 381 -21.34 -6.52 4.44
N ASN A 382 -22.21 -7.54 4.40
CA ASN A 382 -23.66 -7.33 4.53
C ASN A 382 -24.14 -7.19 5.98
N ASN A 383 -23.49 -7.91 6.90
CA ASN A 383 -23.94 -7.98 8.29
C ASN A 383 -22.89 -7.56 9.31
N PHE A 384 -21.68 -7.17 8.86
CA PHE A 384 -20.55 -6.73 9.69
C PHE A 384 -20.03 -7.79 10.69
N LYS A 385 -20.39 -9.06 10.48
CA LYS A 385 -19.91 -10.15 11.34
C LYS A 385 -18.46 -10.50 10.98
N LEU A 386 -17.64 -10.68 12.01
CA LEU A 386 -16.31 -11.22 11.87
C LEU A 386 -16.39 -12.63 11.28
N LYS A 387 -15.66 -12.89 10.20
CA LYS A 387 -15.46 -14.22 9.61
C LYS A 387 -14.24 -14.89 10.24
N THR A 388 -13.12 -14.20 10.23
CA THR A 388 -11.85 -14.68 10.80
C THR A 388 -10.91 -13.52 11.08
N THR A 389 -9.89 -13.77 11.88
CA THR A 389 -8.72 -12.90 12.03
C THR A 389 -7.48 -13.69 11.66
N LEU A 390 -6.70 -13.16 10.74
CA LEU A 390 -5.49 -13.80 10.22
C LEU A 390 -4.26 -13.26 10.94
N THR A 391 -3.40 -14.17 11.35
CA THR A 391 -2.01 -13.87 11.70
C THR A 391 -1.23 -13.83 10.40
N LEU A 392 -0.59 -12.70 10.11
CA LEU A 392 -0.01 -12.43 8.79
C LEU A 392 1.39 -13.01 8.61
N LEU A 393 2.18 -13.08 9.66
CA LEU A 393 3.54 -13.62 9.62
C LEU A 393 3.48 -15.13 9.87
N THR A 394 3.26 -15.90 8.82
CA THR A 394 3.14 -17.38 8.89
C THR A 394 4.42 -18.10 8.48
N ASP A 395 5.21 -17.50 7.60
CA ASP A 395 6.52 -18.01 7.21
C ASP A 395 7.60 -17.17 7.91
N PRO A 396 8.69 -17.78 8.39
CA PRO A 396 9.78 -17.01 8.96
C PRO A 396 10.36 -16.11 7.85
N PRO A 397 10.33 -14.77 8.00
CA PRO A 397 11.07 -13.93 7.10
C PRO A 397 12.53 -14.31 7.25
N PHE A 398 13.12 -14.88 6.21
CA PHE A 398 14.54 -15.21 6.07
C PHE A 398 15.39 -15.23 7.37
N SER A 399 14.99 -15.96 8.39
CA SER A 399 15.91 -16.20 9.49
C SER A 399 16.82 -17.35 9.06
N ALA A 400 18.10 -17.07 8.95
CA ALA A 400 19.14 -18.06 8.65
C ALA A 400 19.24 -19.19 9.69
N ASN A 401 18.32 -19.29 10.62
CA ASN A 401 18.26 -20.31 11.66
C ASN A 401 17.11 -21.29 11.43
N LEU A 402 17.34 -22.22 10.52
CA LEU A 402 16.49 -23.38 10.22
C LEU A 402 16.25 -24.35 11.39
N ASN A 403 16.71 -24.06 12.61
CA ASN A 403 16.66 -24.99 13.71
C ASN A 403 15.54 -24.75 14.75
N THR A 404 14.73 -23.71 14.57
CA THR A 404 13.58 -23.50 15.45
C THR A 404 12.33 -23.33 14.62
N ASN A 405 11.40 -24.30 14.68
CA ASN A 405 10.04 -24.25 14.13
C ASN A 405 9.15 -23.21 14.84
N THR A 406 9.67 -22.09 15.27
CA THR A 406 8.89 -21.01 15.88
C THR A 406 8.61 -19.97 14.82
N TYR A 407 7.38 -19.98 14.32
CA TYR A 407 6.86 -18.93 13.47
C TYR A 407 6.94 -17.57 14.16
N GLN A 408 7.62 -16.61 13.55
CA GLN A 408 7.65 -15.24 14.05
C GLN A 408 6.35 -14.54 13.66
N TYR A 409 5.40 -14.50 14.57
CA TYR A 409 4.16 -13.72 14.42
C TYR A 409 4.29 -12.29 14.97
N ALA A 410 5.46 -11.92 15.47
CA ALA A 410 5.74 -10.61 16.07
C ALA A 410 7.14 -10.14 15.67
N VAL A 411 7.29 -8.87 15.38
CA VAL A 411 8.55 -8.26 14.92
C VAL A 411 8.90 -7.03 15.76
N PRO A 412 10.19 -6.71 15.91
CA PRO A 412 10.62 -5.48 16.57
C PRO A 412 10.09 -4.25 15.82
N PRO A 413 9.71 -3.17 16.52
CA PRO A 413 9.29 -1.94 15.87
C PRO A 413 10.48 -1.26 15.16
N VAL A 414 10.27 -0.88 13.92
CA VAL A 414 11.22 -0.10 13.13
C VAL A 414 10.87 1.39 13.23
N ALA A 415 11.86 2.24 13.49
CA ALA A 415 11.65 3.67 13.68
C ALA A 415 10.98 4.33 12.46
N ALA A 416 11.35 3.93 11.23
CA ALA A 416 10.75 4.42 10.00
C ALA A 416 9.26 4.06 9.86
N CYS A 417 8.77 3.03 10.57
CA CYS A 417 7.41 2.56 10.51
C CYS A 417 6.50 3.16 11.59
N THR A 418 6.99 4.04 12.42
CA THR A 418 6.19 4.68 13.48
C THR A 418 5.21 5.65 12.84
N SER A 419 3.91 5.40 12.99
CA SER A 419 2.89 6.37 12.60
C SER A 419 2.93 7.56 13.54
N ALA A 420 3.13 8.77 13.02
CA ALA A 420 2.97 9.96 13.82
C ALA A 420 1.49 10.24 14.09
N ALA A 421 1.17 10.76 15.26
CA ALA A 421 -0.18 11.27 15.57
C ALA A 421 -0.61 12.36 14.58
N LEU A 422 0.35 13.21 14.19
CA LEU A 422 0.25 14.14 13.07
C LEU A 422 1.12 13.63 11.94
N TYR A 423 0.63 13.72 10.72
CA TYR A 423 1.38 13.30 9.56
C TYR A 423 2.69 14.09 9.46
N SER A 424 3.78 13.37 9.33
CA SER A 424 5.11 13.91 9.06
C SER A 424 5.71 13.20 7.86
N PRO A 425 6.30 13.91 6.90
CA PRO A 425 6.91 13.28 5.73
C PRO A 425 8.14 12.42 6.07
N SER A 426 8.67 12.51 7.29
CA SER A 426 9.79 11.68 7.75
C SER A 426 9.38 10.33 8.33
N THR A 427 8.07 10.06 8.47
CA THR A 427 7.56 8.81 9.06
C THR A 427 6.48 8.20 8.18
N THR A 428 6.38 6.88 8.21
CA THR A 428 5.31 6.15 7.52
C THR A 428 3.95 6.50 8.11
N ARG A 429 2.99 6.82 7.25
CA ARG A 429 1.60 7.09 7.66
C ARG A 429 0.92 5.83 8.21
N PHE A 430 1.20 4.68 7.60
CA PHE A 430 0.60 3.40 7.97
C PHE A 430 1.66 2.37 8.29
N ARG A 431 1.57 1.79 9.47
CA ARG A 431 2.43 0.67 9.88
C ARG A 431 2.03 -0.63 9.19
N VAL A 432 0.72 -0.81 8.99
CA VAL A 432 0.11 -1.90 8.23
C VAL A 432 -0.91 -1.29 7.28
N PHE A 433 -0.85 -1.62 5.99
CA PHE A 433 -1.75 -1.10 4.98
C PHE A 433 -2.28 -2.22 4.10
N THR A 434 -3.57 -2.17 3.73
CA THR A 434 -4.22 -3.21 2.93
C THR A 434 -4.87 -2.65 1.68
N THR A 435 -4.84 -3.45 0.62
CA THR A 435 -5.56 -3.19 -0.64
C THR A 435 -6.05 -4.50 -1.26
N ALA A 436 -7.17 -4.45 -1.96
CA ALA A 436 -7.74 -5.59 -2.69
C ALA A 436 -7.35 -5.54 -4.17
N SER A 437 -7.23 -6.71 -4.79
CA SER A 437 -7.14 -6.78 -6.25
C SER A 437 -8.48 -6.43 -6.90
N PRO A 438 -8.48 -5.82 -8.10
CA PRO A 438 -9.70 -5.40 -8.79
C PRO A 438 -10.64 -6.56 -9.14
N ASP A 439 -10.11 -7.76 -9.31
CA ASP A 439 -10.88 -8.98 -9.60
C ASP A 439 -11.42 -9.68 -8.34
N SER A 440 -11.24 -9.10 -7.17
CA SER A 440 -11.62 -9.68 -5.87
C SER A 440 -10.93 -11.01 -5.53
N SER A 441 -9.87 -11.42 -6.22
CA SER A 441 -9.22 -12.71 -6.00
C SER A 441 -8.19 -12.69 -4.87
N ARG A 442 -7.63 -11.52 -4.55
CA ARG A 442 -6.57 -11.33 -3.57
C ARG A 442 -6.76 -10.07 -2.74
N VAL A 443 -6.22 -10.13 -1.53
CA VAL A 443 -5.96 -8.97 -0.69
C VAL A 443 -4.48 -8.96 -0.32
N TYR A 444 -3.87 -7.80 -0.36
CA TYR A 444 -2.46 -7.59 -0.04
C TYR A 444 -2.34 -6.73 1.21
N VAL A 445 -1.39 -7.07 2.07
CA VAL A 445 -1.15 -6.34 3.31
C VAL A 445 0.33 -6.02 3.43
N SER A 446 0.70 -4.74 3.37
CA SER A 446 2.06 -4.33 3.69
C SER A 446 2.28 -4.30 5.19
N MET A 447 3.39 -4.88 5.62
CA MET A 447 3.81 -4.95 7.01
C MET A 447 5.17 -4.26 7.14
N CYS A 448 5.15 -2.95 7.43
CA CYS A 448 6.34 -2.11 7.40
C CYS A 448 7.44 -2.64 8.33
N ASP A 449 7.11 -2.96 9.57
CA ASP A 449 8.11 -3.43 10.55
C ASP A 449 8.69 -4.82 10.19
N ALA A 450 7.91 -5.63 9.49
CA ALA A 450 8.35 -6.96 9.06
C ALA A 450 9.16 -6.94 7.75
N GLY A 451 9.14 -5.83 7.01
CA GLY A 451 9.73 -5.78 5.68
C GLY A 451 9.09 -6.75 4.69
N ALA A 452 7.77 -6.97 4.77
CA ALA A 452 7.08 -7.97 3.97
C ALA A 452 5.68 -7.52 3.53
N ILE A 453 5.15 -8.16 2.50
CA ILE A 453 3.78 -8.03 2.02
C ILE A 453 3.12 -9.39 2.08
N ALA A 454 2.07 -9.53 2.89
CA ALA A 454 1.26 -10.75 2.92
C ALA A 454 0.27 -10.76 1.76
N VAL A 455 0.12 -11.92 1.14
CA VAL A 455 -0.85 -12.20 0.08
C VAL A 455 -1.94 -13.10 0.63
N ILE A 456 -3.19 -12.65 0.53
CA ILE A 456 -4.36 -13.33 1.09
C ILE A 456 -5.24 -13.84 -0.05
N ASN A 457 -5.57 -15.11 -0.03
CA ASN A 457 -6.56 -15.69 -0.93
C ASN A 457 -7.98 -15.34 -0.45
N THR A 458 -8.82 -14.86 -1.35
CA THR A 458 -10.20 -14.46 -1.03
C THR A 458 -11.26 -15.45 -1.50
N SER A 459 -10.90 -16.41 -2.36
CA SER A 459 -11.84 -17.36 -2.96
C SER A 459 -11.63 -18.80 -2.49
N ASP A 460 -12.72 -19.58 -2.47
CA ASP A 460 -12.66 -21.02 -2.19
C ASP A 460 -12.12 -21.84 -3.38
N ASN A 461 -11.98 -21.21 -4.56
CA ASN A 461 -11.46 -21.84 -5.76
C ASN A 461 -10.12 -21.21 -6.14
N ASN A 462 -9.03 -21.92 -5.86
CA ASN A 462 -7.71 -21.52 -6.32
C ASN A 462 -7.49 -22.02 -7.76
N ALA A 463 -8.14 -21.40 -8.74
CA ALA A 463 -8.05 -21.77 -10.14
C ALA A 463 -6.60 -21.70 -10.69
N ASN A 464 -5.74 -20.89 -10.06
CA ASN A 464 -4.37 -20.64 -10.52
C ASN A 464 -3.30 -21.50 -9.85
N ASN A 465 -3.66 -22.30 -8.82
CA ASN A 465 -2.74 -23.22 -8.18
C ASN A 465 -3.44 -24.55 -7.82
N PRO A 466 -3.56 -25.49 -8.75
CA PRO A 466 -4.33 -26.75 -8.58
C PRO A 466 -3.88 -27.67 -7.44
N GLY A 467 -2.77 -27.38 -6.78
CA GLY A 467 -2.21 -28.19 -5.71
C GLY A 467 -2.29 -27.59 -4.32
N ALA A 468 -2.73 -26.33 -4.18
CA ALA A 468 -2.86 -25.69 -2.87
C ALA A 468 -4.30 -25.85 -2.32
N PRO A 469 -4.49 -26.06 -1.01
CA PRO A 469 -5.82 -26.07 -0.41
C PRO A 469 -6.46 -24.70 -0.61
N SER A 470 -7.55 -24.65 -1.36
CA SER A 470 -8.29 -23.44 -1.70
C SER A 470 -9.28 -23.10 -0.58
N VAL A 471 -8.80 -22.53 0.49
CA VAL A 471 -9.65 -22.00 1.56
C VAL A 471 -9.64 -20.48 1.47
N ALA A 472 -10.83 -19.89 1.39
CA ALA A 472 -10.98 -18.45 1.41
C ALA A 472 -10.41 -17.85 2.71
N ASP A 473 -9.98 -16.61 2.62
CA ASP A 473 -9.46 -15.86 3.76
C ASP A 473 -8.28 -16.55 4.46
N THR A 474 -7.28 -16.98 3.67
CA THR A 474 -6.05 -17.59 4.16
C THR A 474 -4.83 -16.89 3.58
N VAL A 475 -3.74 -16.84 4.35
CA VAL A 475 -2.44 -16.35 3.87
C VAL A 475 -1.90 -17.35 2.86
N VAL A 476 -1.60 -16.89 1.65
CA VAL A 476 -0.98 -17.70 0.59
C VAL A 476 0.53 -17.70 0.75
N THR A 477 1.10 -16.52 0.93
CA THR A 477 2.55 -16.32 1.05
C THR A 477 2.83 -14.94 1.64
N ASP A 478 4.01 -14.79 2.21
CA ASP A 478 4.58 -13.50 2.55
C ASP A 478 5.71 -13.18 1.57
N LEU A 479 5.56 -12.09 0.82
CA LEU A 479 6.57 -11.63 -0.11
C LEU A 479 7.56 -10.75 0.66
N PRO A 480 8.87 -11.09 0.66
CA PRO A 480 9.86 -10.21 1.24
C PRO A 480 9.88 -8.88 0.48
N ALA A 481 10.06 -7.79 1.19
CA ALA A 481 10.39 -6.53 0.54
C ALA A 481 11.69 -6.72 -0.25
N ALA A 482 11.75 -6.11 -1.44
CA ALA A 482 12.84 -6.29 -2.37
C ALA A 482 14.20 -6.00 -1.75
N PHE A 483 15.18 -6.79 -2.12
CA PHE A 483 16.56 -6.60 -1.69
C PHE A 483 17.21 -5.50 -2.54
N SER A 484 17.76 -4.46 -1.92
CA SER A 484 18.72 -3.63 -2.64
C SER A 484 20.00 -4.42 -2.88
N ALA A 485 20.20 -4.84 -4.13
CA ALA A 485 21.45 -5.49 -4.52
C ALA A 485 22.63 -4.53 -4.24
N GLY A 486 23.37 -4.74 -3.17
CA GLY A 486 24.59 -3.98 -2.86
C GLY A 486 24.72 -3.43 -1.44
N ALA A 487 23.68 -3.32 -0.67
CA ALA A 487 23.77 -2.87 0.71
C ALA A 487 23.68 -4.06 1.69
N ILE A 488 24.69 -4.90 1.68
CA ILE A 488 24.83 -5.94 2.71
C ILE A 488 25.26 -5.23 4.00
N GLN A 489 24.50 -5.40 5.08
CA GLN A 489 24.89 -4.91 6.39
C GLN A 489 26.19 -5.58 6.85
N SER A 490 26.91 -4.96 7.78
CA SER A 490 28.18 -5.50 8.29
C SER A 490 28.07 -6.90 8.92
N ASN A 491 26.86 -7.34 9.23
CA ASN A 491 26.50 -8.70 9.69
C ASN A 491 26.16 -9.68 8.56
N GLY A 492 26.20 -9.23 7.29
CA GLY A 492 25.86 -10.06 6.12
C GLY A 492 24.38 -10.10 5.77
N GLU A 493 23.52 -9.36 6.47
CA GLU A 493 22.10 -9.29 6.16
C GLU A 493 21.78 -8.14 5.19
N PRO A 494 20.78 -8.29 4.31
CA PRO A 494 20.32 -7.20 3.46
C PRO A 494 19.72 -6.09 4.33
N PRO A 495 19.79 -4.82 3.90
CA PRO A 495 19.14 -3.74 4.60
C PRO A 495 17.63 -3.97 4.63
N ASN A 496 17.01 -3.72 5.78
CA ASN A 496 15.57 -3.80 5.93
C ASN A 496 14.91 -2.80 4.98
N GLN A 497 14.14 -3.31 4.04
CA GLN A 497 13.25 -2.51 3.20
C GLN A 497 11.86 -2.58 3.80
N ASN A 498 11.29 -1.42 4.07
CA ASN A 498 10.04 -1.31 4.81
C ASN A 498 8.91 -0.89 3.86
N PRO A 499 7.97 -1.80 3.48
CA PRO A 499 6.85 -1.44 2.64
C PRO A 499 5.92 -0.48 3.39
N ILE A 500 5.67 0.67 2.78
CA ILE A 500 4.92 1.77 3.39
C ILE A 500 3.56 1.99 2.76
N PHE A 501 3.37 1.52 1.53
CA PHE A 501 2.15 1.75 0.77
C PHE A 501 1.95 0.67 -0.30
N LEU A 502 0.70 0.36 -0.59
CA LEU A 502 0.29 -0.55 -1.66
C LEU A 502 -0.63 0.17 -2.63
N LEU A 503 -0.47 -0.12 -3.91
CA LEU A 503 -1.34 0.32 -4.98
C LEU A 503 -1.89 -0.88 -5.73
N THR A 504 -3.14 -0.79 -6.12
CA THR A 504 -3.72 -1.69 -7.12
C THR A 504 -4.12 -0.88 -8.35
N GLY A 505 -3.84 -1.40 -9.53
CA GLY A 505 -4.45 -0.91 -10.77
C GLY A 505 -5.94 -1.28 -10.76
N GLN A 506 -6.82 -0.35 -11.08
CA GLN A 506 -8.26 -0.58 -11.18
C GLN A 506 -8.62 -1.22 -12.53
#